data_b9cf500efc6e75f0a46652417023d4c5
#
_entry.id   b9cf500efc6e75f0a46652417023d4c5
#
_cell.length_a   1.000
_cell.length_b   1.000
_cell.length_c   1.000
_cell.angle_alpha   90.00
_cell.angle_beta   90.00
_cell.angle_gamma   90.00
#
_symmetry.space_group_name_H-M   'P 1'
#
loop_
_entity.id
_entity.type
_entity.pdbx_description
1 polymer ?
#
loop_
_entity_poly.entity_id
_entity_poly.type
_entity_poly.pdbx_seq_one_letter_code
_entity_poly.pdbx_strand_id
1 'polypeptide(L)'
;MEKMEKPGKLTSFPVHQSNPYLSSLVVPTRNKVVQVGNPKEFAMVNTDTGEEHSMLIGTKHVVDKEEFRKIFKGNIKTLFCLSSAGIKAFGYFLDALHVSKDQVLFDLEDCMKFTSYTSKASIYSGVSELLKNNFIARTHKAYTFFINPAIFFNGSRLVMVNEYVVQQDKKTALPKPQLDLFEQTNIPTTHANT
;
A
#
# COMPACT_ATOMS: atom_id res chain seq x y z
N MET A 1 26.14 -25.06 16.38
CA MET A 1 25.54 -23.97 17.17
C MET A 1 25.95 -22.65 16.52
N GLU A 2 25.10 -22.12 15.69
CA GLU A 2 25.33 -20.85 15.03
C GLU A 2 25.21 -19.74 16.08
N LYS A 3 26.28 -18.91 16.21
CA LYS A 3 26.28 -17.79 17.13
C LYS A 3 25.16 -16.83 16.75
N MET A 4 24.14 -16.69 17.60
CA MET A 4 23.14 -15.64 17.46
C MET A 4 23.87 -14.29 17.41
N GLU A 5 23.91 -13.67 16.23
CA GLU A 5 24.40 -12.32 16.07
C GLU A 5 23.62 -11.36 16.98
N LYS A 6 24.37 -10.50 17.69
CA LYS A 6 23.76 -9.47 18.53
C LYS A 6 22.77 -8.64 17.69
N PRO A 7 21.58 -8.31 18.21
CA PRO A 7 20.61 -7.50 17.49
C PRO A 7 21.28 -6.18 17.06
N GLY A 8 21.26 -5.91 15.75
CA GLY A 8 21.81 -4.67 15.20
C GLY A 8 21.10 -3.45 15.79
N LYS A 9 21.83 -2.36 16.02
CA LYS A 9 21.20 -1.09 16.40
C LYS A 9 20.22 -0.68 15.30
N LEU A 10 19.00 -0.24 15.64
CA LEU A 10 18.00 0.22 14.66
C LEU A 10 18.55 1.29 13.71
N THR A 11 19.51 2.08 14.20
CA THR A 11 20.18 3.13 13.42
C THR A 11 21.10 2.61 12.31
N SER A 12 21.48 1.33 12.31
CA SER A 12 22.32 0.73 11.26
C SER A 12 21.55 0.39 9.98
N PHE A 13 20.22 0.37 10.04
CA PHE A 13 19.39 0.08 8.88
C PHE A 13 19.15 1.33 8.03
N PRO A 14 19.05 1.19 6.68
CA PRO A 14 18.84 2.31 5.78
C PRO A 14 17.52 3.04 6.06
N VAL A 15 17.52 4.34 5.79
CA VAL A 15 16.35 5.22 5.90
C VAL A 15 15.81 5.50 4.51
N HIS A 16 14.49 5.41 4.35
CA HIS A 16 13.81 5.59 3.08
C HIS A 16 12.87 6.80 3.12
N GLN A 17 12.77 7.54 2.00
CA GLN A 17 11.84 8.66 1.81
C GLN A 17 10.45 8.17 1.40
N SER A 18 10.38 7.06 0.69
CA SER A 18 9.17 6.39 0.27
C SER A 18 9.26 4.90 0.58
N ASN A 19 8.14 4.20 0.58
CA ASN A 19 8.11 2.79 0.87
C ASN A 19 8.91 1.99 -0.17
N PRO A 20 10.04 1.36 0.21
CA PRO A 20 10.93 0.68 -0.73
C PRO A 20 10.31 -0.58 -1.36
N TYR A 21 9.26 -1.11 -0.76
CA TYR A 21 8.63 -2.35 -1.21
C TYR A 21 7.59 -2.16 -2.31
N LEU A 22 7.10 -0.91 -2.53
CA LEU A 22 6.05 -0.64 -3.52
C LEU A 22 6.54 -0.74 -4.96
N SER A 23 7.79 -0.39 -5.22
CA SER A 23 8.37 -0.42 -6.58
C SER A 23 8.46 -1.82 -7.17
N SER A 24 8.59 -2.84 -6.32
CA SER A 24 8.70 -4.25 -6.71
C SER A 24 7.45 -5.07 -6.38
N LEU A 25 6.41 -4.43 -5.86
CA LEU A 25 5.20 -5.12 -5.44
C LEU A 25 4.38 -5.57 -6.66
N VAL A 26 4.28 -6.89 -6.84
CA VAL A 26 3.37 -7.50 -7.82
C VAL A 26 2.12 -7.97 -7.07
N VAL A 27 0.97 -7.39 -7.41
CA VAL A 27 -0.33 -7.79 -6.84
C VAL A 27 -1.04 -8.68 -7.85
N PRO A 28 -1.23 -9.99 -7.57
CA PRO A 28 -2.02 -10.84 -8.44
C PRO A 28 -3.48 -10.41 -8.43
N THR A 29 -4.04 -10.21 -9.62
CA THR A 29 -5.42 -9.72 -9.79
C THR A 29 -6.35 -10.80 -10.32
N ARG A 30 -7.63 -10.68 -10.00
CA ARG A 30 -8.72 -11.46 -10.62
C ARG A 30 -9.88 -10.56 -10.98
N ASN A 31 -10.67 -10.98 -11.97
CA ASN A 31 -11.94 -10.35 -12.26
C ASN A 31 -13.00 -10.90 -11.32
N LYS A 32 -13.73 -10.00 -10.66
CA LYS A 32 -14.92 -10.33 -9.88
C LYS A 32 -16.12 -9.66 -10.52
N VAL A 33 -17.14 -10.44 -10.85
CA VAL A 33 -18.43 -9.91 -11.29
C VAL A 33 -19.26 -9.63 -10.04
N VAL A 34 -19.65 -8.37 -9.86
CA VAL A 34 -20.58 -7.97 -8.81
C VAL A 34 -21.94 -7.76 -9.46
N GLN A 35 -22.92 -8.52 -9.01
CA GLN A 35 -24.28 -8.40 -9.47
C GLN A 35 -24.85 -7.06 -9.03
N VAL A 36 -25.44 -6.31 -9.97
CA VAL A 36 -26.09 -5.04 -9.73
C VAL A 36 -27.58 -5.22 -9.97
N GLY A 37 -28.40 -4.99 -8.94
CA GLY A 37 -29.84 -5.14 -9.00
C GLY A 37 -30.36 -6.56 -8.72
N ASN A 38 -31.69 -6.65 -8.65
CA ASN A 38 -32.37 -7.90 -8.44
C ASN A 38 -32.63 -8.56 -9.81
N PRO A 39 -32.25 -9.84 -10.03
CA PRO A 39 -32.48 -10.54 -11.30
C PRO A 39 -33.95 -10.58 -11.74
N LYS A 40 -34.87 -10.40 -10.80
CA LYS A 40 -36.34 -10.37 -11.08
C LYS A 40 -36.82 -9.03 -11.60
N GLU A 41 -36.01 -7.99 -11.55
CA GLU A 41 -36.38 -6.63 -12.02
C GLU A 41 -35.94 -6.38 -13.46
N PHE A 42 -35.11 -7.24 -14.03
CA PHE A 42 -34.60 -7.09 -15.39
C PHE A 42 -34.89 -8.35 -16.20
N ALA A 43 -35.67 -8.19 -17.27
CA ALA A 43 -35.90 -9.22 -18.25
C ALA A 43 -35.37 -8.75 -19.62
N MET A 44 -34.76 -9.67 -20.35
CA MET A 44 -34.42 -9.47 -21.74
C MET A 44 -35.53 -10.14 -22.56
N VAL A 45 -36.20 -9.37 -23.43
CA VAL A 45 -37.23 -9.89 -24.34
C VAL A 45 -36.58 -10.09 -25.70
N ASN A 46 -36.65 -11.30 -26.22
CA ASN A 46 -36.32 -11.56 -27.62
C ASN A 46 -37.40 -10.92 -28.49
N THR A 47 -37.04 -9.89 -29.24
CA THR A 47 -38.00 -9.12 -30.08
C THR A 47 -38.62 -9.93 -31.22
N ASP A 48 -37.96 -11.04 -31.62
CA ASP A 48 -38.41 -11.87 -32.74
C ASP A 48 -39.37 -13.00 -32.28
N THR A 49 -39.11 -13.55 -31.07
CA THR A 49 -39.89 -14.68 -30.53
C THR A 49 -40.82 -14.29 -29.39
N GLY A 50 -40.63 -13.11 -28.79
CA GLY A 50 -41.38 -12.66 -27.63
C GLY A 50 -41.00 -13.38 -26.31
N GLU A 51 -39.98 -14.23 -26.33
CA GLU A 51 -39.55 -14.96 -25.14
C GLU A 51 -38.84 -14.04 -24.13
N GLU A 52 -39.24 -14.15 -22.88
CA GLU A 52 -38.62 -13.41 -21.77
C GLU A 52 -37.54 -14.27 -21.07
N HIS A 53 -36.36 -13.73 -20.98
CA HIS A 53 -35.25 -14.34 -20.22
C HIS A 53 -34.86 -13.43 -19.07
N SER A 54 -34.76 -13.97 -17.87
CA SER A 54 -34.24 -13.22 -16.72
C SER A 54 -32.79 -12.83 -16.97
N MET A 55 -32.47 -11.53 -16.84
CA MET A 55 -31.13 -10.99 -17.10
C MET A 55 -30.41 -10.65 -15.82
N LEU A 56 -29.18 -11.09 -15.72
CA LEU A 56 -28.26 -10.80 -14.61
C LEU A 56 -27.33 -9.70 -15.05
N ILE A 57 -27.55 -8.49 -14.52
CA ILE A 57 -26.66 -7.37 -14.78
C ILE A 57 -25.53 -7.42 -13.76
N GLY A 58 -24.31 -7.47 -14.25
CA GLY A 58 -23.13 -7.51 -13.40
C GLY A 58 -22.04 -6.54 -13.88
N THR A 59 -21.41 -5.87 -12.95
CA THR A 59 -20.22 -5.05 -13.22
C THR A 59 -18.97 -5.86 -12.95
N LYS A 60 -18.03 -5.85 -13.90
CA LYS A 60 -16.75 -6.54 -13.77
C LYS A 60 -15.75 -5.62 -13.05
N HIS A 61 -15.31 -6.05 -11.90
CA HIS A 61 -14.28 -5.35 -11.14
C HIS A 61 -12.98 -6.15 -11.13
N VAL A 62 -11.86 -5.47 -11.32
CA VAL A 62 -10.53 -6.05 -11.09
C VAL A 62 -10.25 -5.96 -9.60
N VAL A 63 -10.02 -7.11 -8.96
CA VAL A 63 -9.74 -7.20 -7.53
C VAL A 63 -8.45 -7.97 -7.30
N ASP A 64 -7.85 -7.80 -6.13
CA ASP A 64 -6.73 -8.62 -5.69
C ASP A 64 -7.16 -10.11 -5.69
N LYS A 65 -6.35 -10.96 -6.28
CA LYS A 65 -6.63 -12.40 -6.37
C LYS A 65 -6.56 -13.09 -5.01
N GLU A 66 -5.70 -12.60 -4.14
CA GLU A 66 -5.56 -13.14 -2.79
C GLU A 66 -6.71 -12.68 -1.90
N GLU A 67 -7.19 -13.56 -1.05
CA GLU A 67 -8.18 -13.22 -0.05
C GLU A 67 -7.65 -12.13 0.88
N PHE A 68 -8.52 -11.20 1.22
CA PHE A 68 -8.18 -10.12 2.12
C PHE A 68 -7.92 -10.67 3.53
N ARG A 69 -6.66 -10.74 3.89
CA ARG A 69 -6.19 -11.06 5.25
C ARG A 69 -5.09 -10.09 5.60
N LYS A 70 -4.94 -9.79 6.88
CA LYS A 70 -3.85 -8.93 7.35
C LYS A 70 -2.46 -9.51 7.03
N ILE A 71 -2.36 -10.84 6.84
CA ILE A 71 -1.12 -11.55 6.45
C ILE A 71 -1.39 -12.33 5.17
N PHE A 72 -0.52 -12.18 4.16
CA PHE A 72 -0.66 -12.87 2.88
C PHE A 72 -0.08 -14.29 2.95
N LYS A 73 -0.86 -15.24 2.45
CA LYS A 73 -0.58 -16.69 2.54
C LYS A 73 0.81 -17.07 2.02
N GLY A 74 1.28 -16.43 0.94
CA GLY A 74 2.59 -16.72 0.34
C GLY A 74 3.78 -16.47 1.27
N ASN A 75 3.61 -15.60 2.28
CA ASN A 75 4.69 -15.17 3.17
C ASN A 75 4.55 -15.71 4.61
N ILE A 76 3.59 -16.59 4.88
CA ILE A 76 3.41 -17.17 6.23
C ILE A 76 4.66 -17.92 6.71
N LYS A 77 5.38 -18.60 5.80
CA LYS A 77 6.61 -19.31 6.15
C LYS A 77 7.68 -18.39 6.74
N THR A 78 7.75 -17.15 6.28
CA THR A 78 8.73 -16.17 6.77
C THR A 78 8.49 -15.81 8.23
N LEU A 79 7.24 -15.87 8.70
CA LEU A 79 6.90 -15.65 10.12
C LEU A 79 7.53 -16.71 11.03
N PHE A 80 7.63 -17.95 10.59
CA PHE A 80 8.21 -19.05 11.38
C PHE A 80 9.72 -18.92 11.54
N CYS A 81 10.38 -18.06 10.76
CA CYS A 81 11.80 -17.77 10.91
C CYS A 81 12.08 -16.72 11.98
N LEU A 82 11.03 -16.05 12.50
CA LEU A 82 11.17 -15.04 13.54
C LEU A 82 11.33 -15.68 14.93
N SER A 83 12.15 -15.04 15.76
CA SER A 83 12.22 -15.35 17.19
C SER A 83 10.91 -14.99 17.91
N SER A 84 10.75 -15.44 19.13
CA SER A 84 9.60 -15.07 19.97
C SER A 84 9.45 -13.53 20.12
N ALA A 85 10.58 -12.80 20.19
CA ALA A 85 10.56 -11.35 20.23
C ALA A 85 10.13 -10.74 18.90
N GLY A 86 10.62 -11.30 17.78
CA GLY A 86 10.22 -10.90 16.43
C GLY A 86 8.73 -11.12 16.15
N ILE A 87 8.20 -12.30 16.54
CA ILE A 87 6.77 -12.61 16.38
C ILE A 87 5.89 -11.65 17.18
N LYS A 88 6.24 -11.36 18.44
CA LYS A 88 5.49 -10.43 19.28
C LYS A 88 5.55 -9.00 18.76
N ALA A 89 6.73 -8.54 18.33
CA ALA A 89 6.87 -7.24 17.69
C ALA A 89 6.05 -7.17 16.40
N PHE A 90 6.05 -8.21 15.57
CA PHE A 90 5.21 -8.30 14.38
C PHE A 90 3.71 -8.20 14.72
N GLY A 91 3.27 -8.91 15.77
CA GLY A 91 1.89 -8.81 16.26
C GLY A 91 1.49 -7.37 16.60
N TYR A 92 2.36 -6.63 17.27
CA TYR A 92 2.16 -5.20 17.55
C TYR A 92 2.03 -4.36 16.27
N PHE A 93 2.93 -4.53 15.30
CA PHE A 93 2.83 -3.81 14.02
C PHE A 93 1.57 -4.14 13.24
N LEU A 94 1.12 -5.39 13.32
CA LEU A 94 -0.13 -5.82 12.68
C LEU A 94 -1.36 -5.20 13.34
N ASP A 95 -1.35 -5.04 14.66
CA ASP A 95 -2.43 -4.43 15.44
C ASP A 95 -2.47 -2.91 15.23
N ALA A 96 -1.33 -2.24 15.27
CA ALA A 96 -1.19 -0.80 15.07
C ALA A 96 -1.40 -0.34 13.61
N LEU A 97 -1.54 -1.29 12.66
CA LEU A 97 -1.67 -0.97 11.24
C LEU A 97 -3.08 -0.48 10.90
N HIS A 98 -3.19 0.79 10.56
CA HIS A 98 -4.43 1.38 10.07
C HIS A 98 -4.79 0.94 8.64
N VAL A 99 -6.09 0.98 8.33
CA VAL A 99 -6.62 0.64 7.00
C VAL A 99 -6.03 1.53 5.93
N SER A 100 -5.56 0.93 4.84
CA SER A 100 -4.98 1.61 3.67
C SER A 100 -3.77 2.49 3.96
N LYS A 101 -3.09 2.27 5.09
CA LYS A 101 -1.81 2.93 5.40
C LYS A 101 -0.66 1.97 5.19
N ASP A 102 0.46 2.50 4.69
CA ASP A 102 1.70 1.75 4.50
C ASP A 102 2.77 2.10 5.55
N GLN A 103 2.38 2.90 6.55
CA GLN A 103 3.23 3.34 7.64
C GLN A 103 2.59 3.06 8.99
N VAL A 104 3.43 2.70 9.94
CA VAL A 104 3.06 2.50 11.34
C VAL A 104 3.94 3.38 12.22
N LEU A 105 3.31 4.13 13.11
CA LEU A 105 4.00 4.82 14.20
C LEU A 105 4.28 3.80 15.31
N PHE A 106 5.53 3.64 15.65
CA PHE A 106 5.97 2.74 16.71
C PHE A 106 6.06 3.49 18.03
N ASP A 107 5.28 3.07 19.01
CA ASP A 107 5.40 3.50 20.38
C ASP A 107 5.98 2.36 21.23
N LEU A 108 7.05 2.67 21.97
CA LEU A 108 7.75 1.66 22.78
C LEU A 108 6.90 1.19 23.97
N GLU A 109 6.21 2.11 24.64
CA GLU A 109 5.44 1.79 25.84
C GLU A 109 4.21 0.96 25.46
N ASP A 110 3.53 1.31 24.39
CA ASP A 110 2.40 0.54 23.89
C ASP A 110 2.82 -0.83 23.37
N CYS A 111 3.99 -0.91 22.70
CA CYS A 111 4.55 -2.19 22.30
C CYS A 111 4.91 -3.07 23.50
N MET A 112 5.46 -2.48 24.59
CA MET A 112 5.74 -3.22 25.82
C MET A 112 4.45 -3.74 26.47
N LYS A 113 3.39 -2.93 26.53
CA LYS A 113 2.07 -3.35 27.03
C LYS A 113 1.49 -4.49 26.19
N PHE A 114 1.49 -4.33 24.86
CA PHE A 114 0.95 -5.33 23.93
C PHE A 114 1.68 -6.67 24.03
N THR A 115 3.02 -6.63 24.06
CA THR A 115 3.85 -7.84 24.04
C THR A 115 4.07 -8.46 25.42
N SER A 116 3.72 -7.74 26.49
CA SER A 116 4.00 -8.09 27.89
C SER A 116 5.51 -8.23 28.17
N TYR A 117 6.37 -7.58 27.37
CA TYR A 117 7.79 -7.50 27.67
C TYR A 117 8.11 -6.32 28.57
N THR A 118 8.90 -6.58 29.61
CA THR A 118 9.42 -5.53 30.51
C THR A 118 10.78 -4.97 30.05
N SER A 119 11.48 -5.71 29.20
CA SER A 119 12.79 -5.31 28.68
C SER A 119 12.67 -4.58 27.34
N LYS A 120 13.11 -3.32 27.31
CA LYS A 120 13.26 -2.54 26.06
C LYS A 120 14.18 -3.22 25.06
N ALA A 121 15.21 -3.91 25.53
CA ALA A 121 16.17 -4.62 24.68
C ALA A 121 15.49 -5.74 23.89
N SER A 122 14.53 -6.47 24.49
CA SER A 122 13.77 -7.52 23.81
C SER A 122 12.89 -6.95 22.69
N ILE A 123 12.25 -5.79 22.94
CA ILE A 123 11.45 -5.10 21.92
C ILE A 123 12.32 -4.67 20.74
N TYR A 124 13.44 -3.97 21.02
CA TYR A 124 14.34 -3.53 19.95
C TYR A 124 15.00 -4.68 19.20
N SER A 125 15.24 -5.81 19.86
CA SER A 125 15.69 -7.04 19.21
C SER A 125 14.63 -7.54 18.20
N GLY A 126 13.37 -7.62 18.62
CA GLY A 126 12.27 -8.01 17.74
C GLY A 126 12.09 -7.05 16.55
N VAL A 127 12.12 -5.74 16.78
CA VAL A 127 12.04 -4.73 15.71
C VAL A 127 13.23 -4.82 14.75
N SER A 128 14.45 -5.03 15.27
CA SER A 128 15.65 -5.24 14.45
C SER A 128 15.53 -6.47 13.56
N GLU A 129 14.93 -7.53 14.08
CA GLU A 129 14.69 -8.76 13.33
C GLU A 129 13.66 -8.56 12.20
N LEU A 130 12.61 -7.77 12.46
CA LEU A 130 11.64 -7.41 11.42
C LEU A 130 12.28 -6.58 10.29
N LEU A 131 13.20 -5.66 10.63
CA LEU A 131 13.98 -4.89 9.65
C LEU A 131 14.91 -5.79 8.83
N LYS A 132 15.64 -6.71 9.48
CA LYS A 132 16.52 -7.69 8.81
C LYS A 132 15.78 -8.56 7.80
N ASN A 133 14.58 -8.99 8.15
CA ASN A 133 13.76 -9.90 7.34
C ASN A 133 12.81 -9.17 6.39
N ASN A 134 12.98 -7.85 6.18
CA ASN A 134 12.21 -7.02 5.26
C ASN A 134 10.69 -7.01 5.52
N PHE A 135 10.25 -7.19 6.76
CA PHE A 135 8.86 -7.00 7.16
C PHE A 135 8.50 -5.51 7.22
N ILE A 136 9.45 -4.71 7.67
CA ILE A 136 9.33 -3.27 7.81
C ILE A 136 10.61 -2.59 7.32
N ALA A 137 10.51 -1.28 7.03
CA ALA A 137 11.67 -0.44 6.69
C ALA A 137 11.59 0.89 7.44
N ARG A 138 12.74 1.52 7.70
CA ARG A 138 12.79 2.80 8.38
C ARG A 138 12.36 3.94 7.46
N THR A 139 11.56 4.85 8.00
CA THR A 139 11.27 6.13 7.33
C THR A 139 12.27 7.22 7.77
N HIS A 140 12.22 8.37 7.11
CA HIS A 140 12.94 9.58 7.54
C HIS A 140 12.37 10.17 8.85
N LYS A 141 11.14 9.80 9.22
CA LYS A 141 10.50 10.24 10.47
C LYS A 141 10.91 9.30 11.60
N ALA A 142 11.24 9.88 12.74
CA ALA A 142 11.55 9.11 13.94
C ALA A 142 10.37 8.21 14.33
N TYR A 143 10.67 7.01 14.78
CA TYR A 143 9.69 6.03 15.28
C TYR A 143 8.57 5.66 14.27
N THR A 144 8.74 5.97 12.98
CA THR A 144 7.79 5.58 11.94
C THR A 144 8.45 4.57 11.00
N PHE A 145 7.71 3.53 10.65
CA PHE A 145 8.20 2.46 9.79
C PHE A 145 7.26 2.25 8.62
N PHE A 146 7.81 2.02 7.43
CA PHE A 146 7.08 1.46 6.31
C PHE A 146 6.83 -0.02 6.56
N ILE A 147 5.66 -0.50 6.21
CA ILE A 147 5.37 -1.93 6.17
C ILE A 147 5.68 -2.51 4.79
N ASN A 148 5.90 -3.82 4.74
CA ASN A 148 6.01 -4.55 3.48
C ASN A 148 4.62 -5.11 3.08
N PRO A 149 3.94 -4.50 2.07
CA PRO A 149 2.60 -4.93 1.67
C PRO A 149 2.56 -6.30 0.99
N ALA A 150 3.71 -6.83 0.58
CA ALA A 150 3.79 -8.21 0.10
C ALA A 150 3.64 -9.23 1.24
N ILE A 151 3.97 -8.86 2.48
CA ILE A 151 3.89 -9.74 3.65
C ILE A 151 2.59 -9.52 4.41
N PHE A 152 2.28 -8.27 4.76
CA PHE A 152 1.06 -7.92 5.49
C PHE A 152 0.56 -6.53 5.10
N PHE A 153 -0.76 -6.38 5.08
CA PHE A 153 -1.42 -5.12 4.76
C PHE A 153 -2.86 -5.12 5.30
N ASN A 154 -3.40 -3.94 5.53
CA ASN A 154 -4.79 -3.77 5.96
C ASN A 154 -5.49 -2.85 4.95
N GLY A 155 -6.24 -3.41 4.00
CA GLY A 155 -6.90 -2.68 2.91
C GLY A 155 -6.64 -3.31 1.54
N SER A 156 -7.01 -2.60 0.47
CA SER A 156 -6.77 -3.05 -0.90
C SER A 156 -5.37 -2.65 -1.37
N ARG A 157 -4.50 -3.62 -1.62
CA ARG A 157 -3.15 -3.38 -2.19
C ARG A 157 -3.22 -2.72 -3.57
N LEU A 158 -4.24 -3.03 -4.36
CA LEU A 158 -4.43 -2.42 -5.68
C LEU A 158 -4.67 -0.92 -5.60
N VAL A 159 -5.52 -0.48 -4.65
CA VAL A 159 -5.78 0.95 -4.44
C VAL A 159 -4.50 1.65 -4.02
N MET A 160 -3.77 1.07 -3.08
CA MET A 160 -2.50 1.63 -2.62
C MET A 160 -1.45 1.76 -3.74
N VAL A 161 -1.30 0.73 -4.59
CA VAL A 161 -0.36 0.76 -5.72
C VAL A 161 -0.76 1.81 -6.73
N ASN A 162 -2.05 1.92 -7.05
CA ASN A 162 -2.56 2.94 -7.97
C ASN A 162 -2.31 4.36 -7.44
N GLU A 163 -2.56 4.60 -6.14
CA GLU A 163 -2.26 5.89 -5.51
C GLU A 163 -0.76 6.21 -5.55
N TYR A 164 0.10 5.21 -5.34
CA TYR A 164 1.56 5.37 -5.40
C TYR A 164 2.03 5.74 -6.81
N VAL A 165 1.52 5.07 -7.85
CA VAL A 165 1.84 5.38 -9.26
C VAL A 165 1.42 6.80 -9.61
N VAL A 166 0.17 7.19 -9.30
CA VAL A 166 -0.33 8.54 -9.55
C VAL A 166 0.50 9.62 -8.84
N GLN A 167 0.99 9.33 -7.63
CA GLN A 167 1.86 10.28 -6.91
C GLN A 167 3.25 10.40 -7.54
N GLN A 168 3.79 9.33 -8.10
CA GLN A 168 5.06 9.35 -8.82
C GLN A 168 4.95 10.14 -10.12
N ASP A 169 3.89 9.91 -10.89
CA ASP A 169 3.63 10.65 -12.14
C ASP A 169 3.53 12.15 -11.89
N LYS A 170 2.86 12.56 -10.80
CA LYS A 170 2.77 13.98 -10.40
C LYS A 170 4.13 14.59 -10.00
N LYS A 171 5.04 13.81 -9.42
CA LYS A 171 6.39 14.28 -9.06
C LYS A 171 7.31 14.38 -10.28
N THR A 172 7.06 13.55 -11.29
CA THR A 172 7.87 13.49 -12.52
C THR A 172 7.35 14.45 -13.59
N ALA A 173 6.09 14.91 -13.47
CA ALA A 173 5.55 15.92 -14.35
C ALA A 173 6.29 17.24 -14.11
N LEU A 174 7.12 17.64 -15.07
CA LEU A 174 7.71 18.98 -15.11
C LEU A 174 6.59 20.02 -14.97
N PRO A 175 6.81 21.12 -14.21
CA PRO A 175 5.84 22.21 -14.16
C PRO A 175 5.56 22.65 -15.59
N LYS A 176 4.29 22.61 -16.01
CA LYS A 176 3.89 23.13 -17.31
C LYS A 176 4.36 24.59 -17.34
N PRO A 177 5.08 25.03 -18.41
CA PRO A 177 5.43 26.42 -18.52
C PRO A 177 4.14 27.23 -18.43
N GLN A 178 4.08 28.13 -17.46
CA GLN A 178 3.01 29.11 -17.39
C GLN A 178 3.10 29.92 -18.68
N LEU A 179 2.15 29.75 -19.58
CA LEU A 179 1.95 30.64 -20.69
C LEU A 179 1.60 32.01 -20.09
N ASP A 180 2.55 32.95 -20.15
CA ASP A 180 2.33 34.33 -19.75
C ASP A 180 1.21 34.89 -20.63
N LEU A 181 0.06 35.11 -20.03
CA LEU A 181 -1.14 35.64 -20.70
C LEU A 181 -0.98 37.12 -21.12
N PHE A 182 0.19 37.73 -20.90
CA PHE A 182 0.47 39.15 -21.09
C PHE A 182 1.39 39.47 -22.28
N GLU A 183 1.83 38.49 -23.08
CA GLU A 183 2.66 38.75 -24.27
C GLU A 183 1.87 38.95 -25.57
N GLN A 184 0.63 39.42 -25.52
CA GLN A 184 -0.12 39.81 -26.73
C GLN A 184 -0.63 41.24 -26.66
N THR A 185 0.29 42.20 -26.61
CA THR A 185 -0.04 43.59 -27.02
C THR A 185 1.20 44.31 -27.61
N ASN A 186 1.63 43.87 -28.79
CA ASN A 186 2.41 44.72 -29.69
C ASN A 186 1.97 44.44 -31.12
N ILE A 187 0.85 45.05 -31.50
CA ILE A 187 0.48 45.22 -32.91
C ILE A 187 1.13 46.54 -33.35
N PRO A 188 2.08 46.57 -34.29
CA PRO A 188 2.58 47.84 -34.84
C PRO A 188 1.50 48.45 -35.73
N THR A 189 1.00 49.61 -35.34
CA THR A 189 0.18 50.49 -36.18
C THR A 189 1.03 51.04 -37.28
N THR A 190 0.92 50.52 -38.47
CA THR A 190 1.46 51.11 -39.71
C THR A 190 0.55 52.28 -40.09
N HIS A 191 1.06 53.50 -39.88
CA HIS A 191 0.53 54.73 -40.53
C HIS A 191 0.88 54.67 -42.02
N ALA A 192 -0.10 54.55 -42.88
CA ALA A 192 0.02 54.88 -44.29
C ALA A 192 -0.37 56.34 -44.45
N ASN A 193 0.62 57.16 -44.73
CA ASN A 193 0.45 58.52 -45.32
C ASN A 193 0.26 58.41 -46.83
N THR A 194 -0.70 59.06 -47.32
CA THR A 194 -0.98 59.77 -48.56
C THR A 194 -2.33 59.53 -49.13
#